data_04abed966280a34fd46dbaf96e6debbf
#
_entry.id   04abed966280a34fd46dbaf96e6debbf
#
_cell.length_a   1.000
_cell.length_b   1.000
_cell.length_c   1.000
_cell.angle_alpha   90.00
_cell.angle_beta   90.00
_cell.angle_gamma   90.00
#
_symmetry.space_group_name_H-M   'P 1'
#
loop_
_entity.id
_entity.type
_entity.pdbx_description
1 polymer ?
#
loop_
_entity_poly.entity_id
_entity_poly.type
_entity_poly.pdbx_seq_one_letter_code
_entity_poly.pdbx_strand_id
1 'polypeptide(L)'
;MVWWQIVGWGGSALVVLSLMQARVLRFRWLNLVGSVLATAYNAVFGIWPFVAMNGVIAVINVYWLRRLVGERHDDAVYAVVELAPDDAYLAHVMSVHAADIARFGSPAPSSDAAGRLAFLVVRGDETVGVVLVSDLGDGVGHVDLDWVTPRFRDFTPGEFVYRQSGVFAARGFRRLVAAGGPEQADYLTRVGFASTPDGWVREVAA
;
A
#
# COMPACT_ATOMS: atom_id res chain seq x y z
N MET A 1 -27.04 20.23 30.78
CA MET A 1 -27.75 19.01 30.33
C MET A 1 -27.73 18.85 28.80
N VAL A 2 -27.96 19.86 27.99
CA VAL A 2 -28.04 19.77 26.52
C VAL A 2 -26.74 19.23 25.85
N TRP A 3 -25.58 19.64 26.31
CA TRP A 3 -24.29 19.18 25.76
C TRP A 3 -24.08 17.67 25.85
N TRP A 4 -24.48 17.04 26.93
CA TRP A 4 -24.36 15.61 27.11
C TRP A 4 -25.30 14.81 26.20
N GLN A 5 -26.49 15.37 25.93
CA GLN A 5 -27.40 14.77 24.93
C GLN A 5 -26.79 14.83 23.54
N ILE A 6 -26.15 15.95 23.16
CA ILE A 6 -25.47 16.07 21.87
C ILE A 6 -24.32 15.04 21.76
N VAL A 7 -23.53 14.85 22.83
CA VAL A 7 -22.46 13.84 22.86
C VAL A 7 -23.02 12.42 22.69
N GLY A 8 -24.09 12.08 23.39
CA GLY A 8 -24.73 10.77 23.31
C GLY A 8 -25.28 10.47 21.90
N TRP A 9 -26.01 11.42 21.32
CA TRP A 9 -26.54 11.30 19.95
C TRP A 9 -25.41 11.26 18.91
N GLY A 10 -24.35 12.08 19.09
CA GLY A 10 -23.18 12.09 18.23
C GLY A 10 -22.44 10.75 18.24
N GLY A 11 -22.24 10.16 19.42
CA GLY A 11 -21.64 8.83 19.56
C GLY A 11 -22.44 7.75 18.85
N SER A 12 -23.77 7.74 19.05
CA SER A 12 -24.65 6.77 18.39
C SER A 12 -24.67 6.94 16.86
N ALA A 13 -24.71 8.18 16.36
CA ALA A 13 -24.65 8.47 14.94
C ALA A 13 -23.33 7.99 14.32
N LEU A 14 -22.18 8.18 14.99
CA LEU A 14 -20.88 7.68 14.53
C LEU A 14 -20.84 6.16 14.44
N VAL A 15 -21.44 5.45 15.41
CA VAL A 15 -21.54 3.98 15.34
C VAL A 15 -22.36 3.55 14.13
N VAL A 16 -23.51 4.18 13.89
CA VAL A 16 -24.35 3.87 12.71
C VAL A 16 -23.63 4.18 11.41
N LEU A 17 -23.00 5.35 11.30
CA LEU A 17 -22.20 5.72 10.12
C LEU A 17 -21.02 4.79 9.89
N SER A 18 -20.44 4.23 10.97
CA SER A 18 -19.37 3.25 10.84
C SER A 18 -19.81 2.00 10.11
N LEU A 19 -21.03 1.53 10.34
CA LEU A 19 -21.59 0.34 9.70
C LEU A 19 -21.80 0.51 8.18
N MET A 20 -21.90 1.74 7.70
CA MET A 20 -22.02 2.06 6.27
C MET A 20 -20.67 2.11 5.54
N GLN A 21 -19.54 2.02 6.28
CA GLN A 21 -18.23 2.10 5.68
C GLN A 21 -17.77 0.75 5.10
N ALA A 22 -17.57 0.70 3.77
CA ALA A 22 -17.00 -0.46 3.09
C ALA A 22 -15.51 -0.69 3.42
N ARG A 23 -14.80 0.35 3.87
CA ARG A 23 -13.37 0.27 4.22
C ARG A 23 -13.20 -0.06 5.70
N VAL A 24 -12.71 -1.26 5.99
CA VAL A 24 -12.55 -1.82 7.35
C VAL A 24 -11.82 -0.88 8.32
N LEU A 25 -10.75 -0.22 7.87
CA LEU A 25 -9.98 0.69 8.73
C LEU A 25 -10.79 1.93 9.15
N ARG A 26 -11.54 2.55 8.21
CA ARG A 26 -12.40 3.70 8.52
C ARG A 26 -13.55 3.29 9.44
N PHE A 27 -14.14 2.13 9.17
CA PHE A 27 -15.14 1.54 10.06
C PHE A 27 -14.64 1.42 11.50
N ARG A 28 -13.44 0.84 11.70
CA ARG A 28 -12.86 0.64 13.03
C ARG A 28 -12.58 1.96 13.76
N TRP A 29 -12.07 2.98 13.04
CA TRP A 29 -11.83 4.30 13.62
C TRP A 29 -13.13 5.01 14.05
N LEU A 30 -14.14 5.04 13.19
CA LEU A 30 -15.43 5.66 13.50
C LEU A 30 -16.11 4.97 14.68
N ASN A 31 -16.07 3.63 14.68
CA ASN A 31 -16.66 2.84 15.75
C ASN A 31 -15.93 3.04 17.09
N LEU A 32 -14.59 3.15 17.06
CA LEU A 32 -13.80 3.47 18.26
C LEU A 32 -14.21 4.82 18.85
N VAL A 33 -14.21 5.87 18.02
CA VAL A 33 -14.60 7.21 18.47
C VAL A 33 -16.01 7.21 19.03
N GLY A 34 -16.97 6.60 18.33
CA GLY A 34 -18.36 6.49 18.78
C GLY A 34 -18.48 5.76 20.12
N SER A 35 -17.76 4.64 20.27
CA SER A 35 -17.78 3.85 21.52
C SER A 35 -17.17 4.60 22.71
N VAL A 36 -16.09 5.36 22.49
CA VAL A 36 -15.47 6.19 23.55
C VAL A 36 -16.43 7.29 23.99
N LEU A 37 -17.08 7.99 23.05
CA LEU A 37 -18.07 9.03 23.36
C LEU A 37 -19.29 8.45 24.10
N ALA A 38 -19.78 7.30 23.65
CA ALA A 38 -20.89 6.60 24.30
C ALA A 38 -20.51 6.12 25.73
N THR A 39 -19.29 5.62 25.92
CA THR A 39 -18.79 5.24 27.24
C THR A 39 -18.76 6.44 28.18
N ALA A 40 -18.21 7.58 27.75
CA ALA A 40 -18.14 8.79 28.54
C ALA A 40 -19.54 9.31 28.91
N TYR A 41 -20.44 9.36 27.94
CA TYR A 41 -21.83 9.76 28.17
C TYR A 41 -22.52 8.87 29.22
N ASN A 42 -22.48 7.56 29.02
CA ASN A 42 -23.16 6.61 29.92
C ASN A 42 -22.53 6.61 31.34
N ALA A 43 -21.23 6.85 31.46
CA ALA A 43 -20.56 6.98 32.75
C ALA A 43 -21.05 8.20 33.54
N VAL A 44 -21.22 9.36 32.87
CA VAL A 44 -21.75 10.57 33.51
C VAL A 44 -23.16 10.37 34.05
N PHE A 45 -23.98 9.59 33.36
CA PHE A 45 -25.36 9.29 33.74
C PHE A 45 -25.50 8.02 34.60
N GLY A 46 -24.41 7.36 34.96
CA GLY A 46 -24.40 6.17 35.82
C GLY A 46 -25.00 4.92 35.19
N ILE A 47 -25.04 4.83 33.85
CA ILE A 47 -25.64 3.70 33.13
C ILE A 47 -24.59 2.63 32.89
N TRP A 48 -24.15 1.96 33.95
CA TRP A 48 -23.02 1.05 33.99
C TRP A 48 -23.02 -0.10 32.98
N PRO A 49 -24.18 -0.77 32.66
CA PRO A 49 -24.18 -1.82 31.64
C PRO A 49 -23.73 -1.31 30.26
N PHE A 50 -24.13 -0.09 29.88
CA PHE A 50 -23.73 0.51 28.61
C PHE A 50 -22.27 1.02 28.64
N VAL A 51 -21.77 1.47 29.80
CA VAL A 51 -20.35 1.79 29.99
C VAL A 51 -19.49 0.56 29.72
N ALA A 52 -19.84 -0.58 30.33
CA ALA A 52 -19.12 -1.84 30.14
C ALA A 52 -19.17 -2.29 28.66
N MET A 53 -20.34 -2.29 28.06
CA MET A 53 -20.51 -2.72 26.67
C MET A 53 -19.68 -1.86 25.68
N ASN A 54 -19.83 -0.54 25.75
CA ASN A 54 -19.11 0.37 24.86
C ASN A 54 -17.59 0.38 25.14
N GLY A 55 -17.18 0.21 26.39
CA GLY A 55 -15.79 0.03 26.77
C GLY A 55 -15.16 -1.19 26.14
N VAL A 56 -15.84 -2.33 26.17
CA VAL A 56 -15.38 -3.57 25.51
C VAL A 56 -15.28 -3.34 23.98
N ILE A 57 -16.28 -2.71 23.36
CA ILE A 57 -16.25 -2.40 21.93
C ILE A 57 -15.05 -1.51 21.60
N ALA A 58 -14.74 -0.49 22.40
CA ALA A 58 -13.58 0.37 22.22
C ALA A 58 -12.26 -0.43 22.28
N VAL A 59 -12.11 -1.31 23.27
CA VAL A 59 -10.92 -2.18 23.39
C VAL A 59 -10.76 -3.08 22.17
N ILE A 60 -11.84 -3.72 21.70
CA ILE A 60 -11.83 -4.57 20.50
C ILE A 60 -11.39 -3.74 19.28
N ASN A 61 -11.90 -2.53 19.12
CA ASN A 61 -11.52 -1.68 18.00
C ASN A 61 -10.05 -1.25 18.05
N VAL A 62 -9.51 -0.93 19.24
CA VAL A 62 -8.07 -0.63 19.42
C VAL A 62 -7.21 -1.84 19.04
N TYR A 63 -7.57 -3.05 19.50
CA TYR A 63 -6.86 -4.28 19.15
C TYR A 63 -6.80 -4.48 17.62
N TRP A 64 -7.94 -4.42 16.95
CA TRP A 64 -8.00 -4.62 15.51
C TRP A 64 -7.33 -3.49 14.72
N LEU A 65 -7.41 -2.23 15.19
CA LEU A 65 -6.70 -1.12 14.55
C LEU A 65 -5.18 -1.30 14.62
N ARG A 66 -4.65 -1.68 15.79
CA ARG A 66 -3.22 -1.97 15.94
C ARG A 66 -2.77 -3.10 15.03
N ARG A 67 -3.55 -4.17 14.96
CA ARG A 67 -3.26 -5.30 14.09
C ARG A 67 -3.32 -4.90 12.60
N LEU A 68 -4.39 -4.25 12.16
CA LEU A 68 -4.54 -3.82 10.76
C LEU A 68 -3.48 -2.80 10.31
N VAL A 69 -3.03 -1.93 11.21
CA VAL A 69 -1.95 -0.99 10.92
C VAL A 69 -0.60 -1.71 10.89
N GLY A 70 -0.34 -2.63 11.84
CA GLY A 70 0.87 -3.44 11.85
C GLY A 70 1.01 -4.31 10.60
N GLU A 71 -0.06 -5.01 10.21
CA GLU A 71 -0.07 -5.85 9.00
C GLU A 71 0.13 -5.06 7.68
N ARG A 72 -0.11 -3.74 7.68
CA ARG A 72 0.16 -2.90 6.51
C ARG A 72 1.64 -2.56 6.32
N HIS A 73 2.41 -2.55 7.40
CA HIS A 73 3.83 -2.18 7.42
C HIS A 73 4.73 -3.39 7.70
N ASP A 74 4.19 -4.60 7.61
CA ASP A 74 4.97 -5.82 7.79
C ASP A 74 5.54 -6.25 6.44
N ASP A 75 6.79 -5.84 6.20
CA ASP A 75 7.55 -6.17 4.99
C ASP A 75 7.76 -7.68 4.82
N ALA A 76 7.72 -8.44 5.91
CA ALA A 76 7.82 -9.92 5.89
C ALA A 76 6.64 -10.61 5.19
N VAL A 77 5.57 -9.86 4.89
CA VAL A 77 4.35 -10.37 4.23
C VAL A 77 4.45 -10.33 2.71
N TYR A 78 5.40 -9.56 2.16
CA TYR A 78 5.57 -9.43 0.71
C TYR A 78 6.59 -10.44 0.17
N ALA A 79 6.35 -10.90 -1.04
CA ALA A 79 7.31 -11.67 -1.82
C ALA A 79 7.37 -11.14 -3.25
N VAL A 80 8.53 -11.36 -3.91
CA VAL A 80 8.69 -11.06 -5.32
C VAL A 80 8.76 -12.38 -6.08
N VAL A 81 7.91 -12.51 -7.07
CA VAL A 81 7.89 -13.64 -8.01
C VAL A 81 8.34 -13.12 -9.36
N GLU A 82 9.40 -13.67 -9.88
CA GLU A 82 9.83 -13.37 -11.23
C GLU A 82 9.01 -14.18 -12.24
N LEU A 83 8.53 -13.50 -13.27
CA LEU A 83 7.75 -14.08 -14.37
C LEU A 83 8.48 -13.89 -15.69
N ALA A 84 8.20 -14.76 -16.64
CA ALA A 84 8.59 -14.51 -18.02
C ALA A 84 7.83 -13.27 -18.55
N PRO A 85 8.46 -12.42 -19.39
CA PRO A 85 7.80 -11.23 -19.93
C PRO A 85 6.54 -11.51 -20.76
N ASP A 86 6.42 -12.72 -21.28
CA ASP A 86 5.28 -13.24 -22.05
C ASP A 86 4.32 -14.11 -21.23
N ASP A 87 4.47 -14.10 -19.90
CA ASP A 87 3.61 -14.88 -19.00
C ASP A 87 2.14 -14.46 -19.11
N ALA A 88 1.27 -15.46 -19.24
CA ALA A 88 -0.16 -15.25 -19.44
C ALA A 88 -0.83 -14.56 -18.23
N TYR A 89 -0.35 -14.82 -17.01
CA TYR A 89 -0.87 -14.17 -15.82
C TYR A 89 -0.44 -12.70 -15.75
N LEU A 90 0.81 -12.41 -16.09
CA LEU A 90 1.29 -11.03 -16.21
C LEU A 90 0.44 -10.27 -17.26
N ALA A 91 0.22 -10.85 -18.44
CA ALA A 91 -0.61 -10.24 -19.49
C ALA A 91 -2.04 -9.99 -19.00
N HIS A 92 -2.61 -10.92 -18.24
CA HIS A 92 -3.94 -10.75 -17.63
C HIS A 92 -3.97 -9.58 -16.63
N VAL A 93 -3.03 -9.53 -15.69
CA VAL A 93 -2.93 -8.43 -14.69
C VAL A 93 -2.79 -7.08 -15.39
N MET A 94 -1.91 -6.98 -16.39
CA MET A 94 -1.70 -5.77 -17.18
C MET A 94 -2.97 -5.34 -17.93
N SER A 95 -3.73 -6.29 -18.48
CA SER A 95 -4.97 -6.00 -19.21
C SER A 95 -6.10 -5.50 -18.30
N VAL A 96 -6.28 -6.16 -17.15
CA VAL A 96 -7.33 -5.80 -16.16
C VAL A 96 -7.09 -4.40 -15.59
N HIS A 97 -5.83 -4.03 -15.39
CA HIS A 97 -5.45 -2.76 -14.78
C HIS A 97 -4.94 -1.71 -15.78
N ALA A 98 -5.10 -1.94 -17.09
CA ALA A 98 -4.54 -1.11 -18.15
C ALA A 98 -4.86 0.39 -18.01
N ALA A 99 -6.10 0.75 -17.68
CA ALA A 99 -6.54 2.13 -17.52
C ALA A 99 -5.88 2.84 -16.32
N ASP A 100 -5.52 2.09 -15.27
CA ASP A 100 -4.84 2.63 -14.10
C ASP A 100 -3.33 2.69 -14.33
N ILE A 101 -2.75 1.66 -14.94
CA ILE A 101 -1.33 1.59 -15.33
C ILE A 101 -0.95 2.75 -16.25
N ALA A 102 -1.81 3.09 -17.21
CA ALA A 102 -1.58 4.19 -18.15
C ALA A 102 -1.35 5.56 -17.49
N ARG A 103 -1.72 5.72 -16.22
CA ARG A 103 -1.47 6.95 -15.45
C ARG A 103 -0.03 7.05 -14.94
N PHE A 104 0.69 5.93 -14.88
CA PHE A 104 2.06 5.84 -14.36
C PHE A 104 3.12 5.68 -15.44
N GLY A 105 2.74 5.75 -16.67
CA GLY A 105 3.56 5.54 -17.86
C GLY A 105 3.03 4.35 -18.65
N SER A 106 3.19 4.39 -19.95
CA SER A 106 2.97 3.22 -20.79
C SER A 106 4.31 2.48 -20.83
N PRO A 107 4.38 1.19 -20.52
CA PRO A 107 5.57 0.46 -20.85
C PRO A 107 5.77 0.59 -22.35
N ALA A 108 6.76 1.41 -22.74
CA ALA A 108 7.10 1.52 -24.16
C ALA A 108 7.31 0.09 -24.66
N PRO A 109 6.73 -0.31 -25.80
CA PRO A 109 7.07 -1.56 -26.42
C PRO A 109 8.55 -1.43 -26.82
N SER A 110 9.45 -1.81 -25.91
CA SER A 110 10.84 -2.00 -26.30
C SER A 110 10.81 -3.15 -27.30
N SER A 111 11.35 -2.90 -28.49
CA SER A 111 11.41 -3.82 -29.62
C SER A 111 12.15 -5.13 -29.28
N ASP A 112 12.82 -5.20 -28.15
CA ASP A 112 13.52 -6.38 -27.67
C ASP A 112 12.95 -6.87 -26.32
N ALA A 113 12.00 -7.79 -26.41
CA ALA A 113 11.52 -8.55 -25.25
C ALA A 113 12.64 -9.39 -24.59
N ALA A 114 13.76 -9.60 -25.28
CA ALA A 114 14.85 -10.49 -24.87
C ALA A 114 15.63 -10.03 -23.62
N GLY A 115 15.56 -8.74 -23.26
CA GLY A 115 16.22 -8.18 -22.07
C GLY A 115 15.28 -7.66 -21.00
N ARG A 116 13.98 -7.91 -21.10
CA ARG A 116 13.02 -7.44 -20.12
C ARG A 116 12.79 -8.47 -19.02
N LEU A 117 12.84 -8.01 -17.79
CA LEU A 117 12.51 -8.78 -16.59
C LEU A 117 11.17 -8.30 -16.03
N ALA A 118 10.35 -9.23 -15.57
CA ALA A 118 9.06 -8.96 -14.97
C ALA A 118 9.03 -9.49 -13.54
N PHE A 119 8.71 -8.62 -12.60
CA PHE A 119 8.60 -8.95 -11.19
C PHE A 119 7.18 -8.68 -10.70
N LEU A 120 6.53 -9.73 -10.20
CA LEU A 120 5.24 -9.64 -9.55
C LEU A 120 5.46 -9.49 -8.06
N VAL A 121 4.91 -8.44 -7.48
CA VAL A 121 4.88 -8.26 -6.02
C VAL A 121 3.60 -8.89 -5.51
N VAL A 122 3.73 -9.84 -4.59
CA VAL A 122 2.59 -10.57 -4.02
C VAL A 122 2.58 -10.45 -2.49
N ARG A 123 1.36 -10.52 -1.95
CA ARG A 123 1.11 -10.64 -0.52
C ARG A 123 0.25 -11.87 -0.29
N GLY A 124 0.89 -12.96 0.18
CA GLY A 124 0.25 -14.26 0.16
C GLY A 124 -0.04 -14.69 -1.28
N ASP A 125 -1.32 -14.87 -1.61
CA ASP A 125 -1.82 -15.20 -2.95
C ASP A 125 -2.34 -13.99 -3.76
N GLU A 126 -2.34 -12.78 -3.14
CA GLU A 126 -2.86 -11.57 -3.77
C GLU A 126 -1.74 -10.83 -4.52
N THR A 127 -1.98 -10.53 -5.80
CA THR A 127 -1.10 -9.64 -6.58
C THR A 127 -1.24 -8.20 -6.09
N VAL A 128 -0.12 -7.64 -5.64
CA VAL A 128 -0.02 -6.28 -5.11
C VAL A 128 0.49 -5.29 -6.14
N GLY A 129 1.45 -5.69 -6.96
CA GLY A 129 2.05 -4.81 -7.96
C GLY A 129 2.87 -5.54 -9.00
N VAL A 130 3.31 -4.79 -10.00
CA VAL A 130 4.16 -5.25 -11.09
C VAL A 130 5.30 -4.27 -11.29
N VAL A 131 6.53 -4.79 -11.37
CA VAL A 131 7.71 -4.01 -11.75
C VAL A 131 8.29 -4.65 -13.02
N LEU A 132 8.45 -3.84 -14.06
CA LEU A 132 9.11 -4.23 -15.31
C LEU A 132 10.43 -3.50 -15.42
N VAL A 133 11.48 -4.25 -15.75
CA VAL A 133 12.84 -3.70 -15.87
C VAL A 133 13.47 -4.20 -17.16
N SER A 134 13.99 -3.28 -17.97
CA SER A 134 14.81 -3.60 -19.13
C SER A 134 16.29 -3.59 -18.74
N ASP A 135 17.01 -4.65 -19.09
CA ASP A 135 18.45 -4.71 -18.92
C ASP A 135 19.13 -3.88 -20.03
N LEU A 136 19.84 -2.84 -19.63
CA LEU A 136 20.62 -1.99 -20.53
C LEU A 136 22.06 -2.46 -20.73
N GLY A 137 22.44 -3.55 -20.07
CA GLY A 137 23.81 -4.02 -20.01
C GLY A 137 24.64 -3.37 -18.89
N ASP A 138 25.84 -3.86 -18.68
CA ASP A 138 26.81 -3.36 -17.68
C ASP A 138 26.27 -3.26 -16.24
N GLY A 139 25.26 -4.06 -15.92
CA GLY A 139 24.61 -4.04 -14.60
C GLY A 139 23.68 -2.83 -14.39
N VAL A 140 23.21 -2.20 -15.45
CA VAL A 140 22.23 -1.09 -15.43
C VAL A 140 20.88 -1.59 -15.87
N GLY A 141 19.86 -1.44 -15.01
CA GLY A 141 18.46 -1.73 -15.33
C GLY A 141 17.66 -0.44 -15.49
N HIS A 142 16.78 -0.37 -16.49
CA HIS A 142 15.80 0.69 -16.65
C HIS A 142 14.44 0.21 -16.15
N VAL A 143 13.86 0.94 -15.19
CA VAL A 143 12.51 0.65 -14.68
C VAL A 143 11.49 1.19 -15.69
N ASP A 144 10.87 0.28 -16.45
CA ASP A 144 9.88 0.62 -17.48
C ASP A 144 8.51 0.85 -16.87
N LEU A 145 8.19 0.10 -15.83
CA LEU A 145 6.95 0.18 -15.09
C LEU A 145 7.19 -0.14 -13.63
N ASP A 146 6.65 0.69 -12.76
CA ASP A 146 6.47 0.40 -11.34
C ASP A 146 5.03 0.75 -10.98
N TRP A 147 4.22 -0.29 -10.87
CA TRP A 147 2.81 -0.15 -10.62
C TRP A 147 2.37 -0.98 -9.43
N VAL A 148 1.58 -0.36 -8.56
CA VAL A 148 0.97 -0.99 -7.39
C VAL A 148 -0.54 -0.80 -7.45
N THR A 149 -1.30 -1.83 -7.08
CA THR A 149 -2.76 -1.75 -7.03
C THR A 149 -3.21 -0.63 -6.10
N PRO A 150 -4.30 0.09 -6.41
CA PRO A 150 -4.74 1.27 -5.64
C PRO A 150 -4.92 1.01 -4.13
N ARG A 151 -5.24 -0.23 -3.77
CA ARG A 151 -5.45 -0.64 -2.37
C ARG A 151 -4.17 -0.64 -1.53
N PHE A 152 -3.00 -0.86 -2.18
CA PHE A 152 -1.70 -1.04 -1.53
C PHE A 152 -0.74 0.13 -1.78
N ARG A 153 -1.23 1.29 -2.25
CA ARG A 153 -0.41 2.50 -2.51
C ARG A 153 -0.09 3.25 -1.22
N ASP A 154 0.57 2.58 -0.31
CA ASP A 154 1.07 3.16 0.96
C ASP A 154 2.60 3.16 1.04
N PHE A 155 3.29 3.05 -0.11
CA PHE A 155 4.74 2.98 -0.32
C PHE A 155 5.41 1.67 0.12
N THR A 156 4.79 0.87 0.99
CA THR A 156 5.39 -0.37 1.54
C THR A 156 5.81 -1.38 0.47
N PRO A 157 4.98 -1.69 -0.57
CA PRO A 157 5.41 -2.64 -1.61
C PRO A 157 6.64 -2.17 -2.38
N GLY A 158 6.72 -0.87 -2.70
CA GLY A 158 7.88 -0.29 -3.37
C GLY A 158 9.13 -0.32 -2.49
N GLU A 159 9.02 0.09 -1.22
CA GLU A 159 10.13 0.00 -0.26
C GLU A 159 10.64 -1.44 -0.13
N PHE A 160 9.75 -2.42 -0.06
CA PHE A 160 10.10 -3.83 -0.03
C PHE A 160 10.87 -4.25 -1.29
N VAL A 161 10.34 -3.98 -2.49
CA VAL A 161 10.96 -4.40 -3.75
C VAL A 161 12.34 -3.81 -3.90
N TYR A 162 12.49 -2.50 -3.68
CA TYR A 162 13.75 -1.82 -3.95
C TYR A 162 14.77 -1.95 -2.82
N ARG A 163 14.37 -2.09 -1.57
CA ARG A 163 15.29 -2.05 -0.42
C ARG A 163 15.54 -3.41 0.23
N GLN A 164 14.58 -4.34 0.16
CA GLN A 164 14.61 -5.54 1.00
C GLN A 164 14.65 -6.83 0.21
N SER A 165 13.98 -6.88 -0.96
CA SER A 165 13.84 -8.13 -1.72
C SER A 165 15.17 -8.70 -2.25
N GLY A 166 16.15 -7.84 -2.46
CA GLY A 166 17.43 -8.23 -3.06
C GLY A 166 17.35 -8.71 -4.52
N VAL A 167 16.17 -8.69 -5.14
CA VAL A 167 15.94 -9.27 -6.46
C VAL A 167 16.79 -8.65 -7.56
N PHE A 168 17.04 -7.36 -7.50
CA PHE A 168 17.87 -6.66 -8.49
C PHE A 168 19.36 -7.01 -8.35
N ALA A 169 19.87 -7.10 -7.13
CA ALA A 169 21.25 -7.55 -6.87
C ALA A 169 21.44 -9.01 -7.32
N ALA A 170 20.47 -9.88 -7.05
CA ALA A 170 20.49 -11.28 -7.47
C ALA A 170 20.54 -11.44 -9.01
N ARG A 171 20.00 -10.45 -9.75
CA ARG A 171 20.06 -10.38 -11.21
C ARG A 171 21.29 -9.65 -11.75
N GLY A 172 22.20 -9.23 -10.88
CA GLY A 172 23.46 -8.59 -11.25
C GLY A 172 23.34 -7.10 -11.55
N PHE A 173 22.20 -6.48 -11.26
CA PHE A 173 22.07 -5.03 -11.37
C PHE A 173 22.87 -4.34 -10.27
N ARG A 174 23.65 -3.35 -10.67
CA ARG A 174 24.40 -2.45 -9.78
C ARG A 174 23.71 -1.08 -9.69
N ARG A 175 22.95 -0.74 -10.71
CA ARG A 175 22.27 0.54 -10.83
C ARG A 175 20.90 0.37 -11.50
N LEU A 176 19.90 1.07 -10.98
CA LEU A 176 18.60 1.21 -11.63
C LEU A 176 18.41 2.66 -12.03
N VAL A 177 17.84 2.87 -13.22
CA VAL A 177 17.42 4.17 -13.71
C VAL A 177 15.93 4.17 -13.95
N ALA A 178 15.26 5.29 -13.68
CA ALA A 178 13.83 5.43 -13.90
C ALA A 178 13.52 6.80 -14.52
N ALA A 179 12.54 6.82 -15.42
CA ALA A 179 11.92 8.05 -15.83
C ALA A 179 10.84 8.43 -14.81
N GLY A 180 10.87 9.65 -14.30
CA GLY A 180 9.86 10.11 -13.33
C GLY A 180 9.65 11.60 -13.41
N GLY A 181 8.38 12.01 -13.44
CA GLY A 181 7.98 13.41 -13.36
C GLY A 181 7.91 13.92 -11.91
N PRO A 182 7.61 15.23 -11.75
CA PRO A 182 7.49 15.85 -10.42
C PRO A 182 6.47 15.16 -9.50
N GLU A 183 5.43 14.56 -10.08
CA GLU A 183 4.39 13.85 -9.33
C GLU A 183 4.88 12.55 -8.68
N GLN A 184 5.97 11.97 -9.20
CA GLN A 184 6.57 10.73 -8.71
C GLN A 184 7.78 10.98 -7.82
N ALA A 185 8.22 12.24 -7.67
CA ALA A 185 9.44 12.60 -6.95
C ALA A 185 9.45 12.11 -5.49
N ASP A 186 8.36 12.32 -4.77
CA ASP A 186 8.24 11.89 -3.37
C ASP A 186 8.33 10.35 -3.24
N TYR A 187 7.70 9.63 -4.16
CA TYR A 187 7.75 8.18 -4.18
C TYR A 187 9.16 7.69 -4.49
N LEU A 188 9.76 8.15 -5.59
CA LEU A 188 11.10 7.72 -6.03
C LEU A 188 12.17 8.01 -4.97
N THR A 189 12.09 9.19 -4.32
CA THR A 189 12.99 9.52 -3.21
C THR A 189 12.83 8.53 -2.05
N ARG A 190 11.60 8.20 -1.69
CA ARG A 190 11.31 7.27 -0.59
C ARG A 190 11.80 5.87 -0.86
N VAL A 191 11.65 5.34 -2.07
CA VAL A 191 12.16 4.02 -2.44
C VAL A 191 13.67 4.02 -2.75
N GLY A 192 14.33 5.17 -2.61
CA GLY A 192 15.79 5.29 -2.60
C GLY A 192 16.42 5.71 -3.92
N PHE A 193 15.65 6.28 -4.85
CA PHE A 193 16.20 6.94 -6.03
C PHE A 193 16.65 8.37 -5.70
N ALA A 194 17.73 8.79 -6.31
CA ALA A 194 18.23 10.17 -6.30
C ALA A 194 17.92 10.84 -7.65
N SER A 195 17.49 12.09 -7.61
CA SER A 195 17.28 12.89 -8.82
C SER A 195 18.61 13.32 -9.43
N THR A 196 18.77 13.14 -10.74
CA THR A 196 19.91 13.57 -11.51
C THR A 196 19.45 14.37 -12.73
N PRO A 197 20.33 15.11 -13.45
CA PRO A 197 19.95 15.81 -14.67
C PRO A 197 19.34 14.90 -15.75
N ASP A 198 19.73 13.62 -15.76
CA ASP A 198 19.34 12.63 -16.76
C ASP A 198 18.17 11.73 -16.29
N GLY A 199 17.56 12.02 -15.13
CA GLY A 199 16.46 11.24 -14.57
C GLY A 199 16.72 10.80 -13.14
N TRP A 200 16.11 9.70 -12.74
CA TRP A 200 16.21 9.14 -11.39
C TRP A 200 17.13 7.93 -11.38
N VAL A 201 18.06 7.91 -10.44
CA VAL A 201 19.09 6.87 -10.32
C VAL A 201 19.10 6.29 -8.91
N ARG A 202 19.20 4.97 -8.82
CA ARG A 202 19.39 4.24 -7.57
C ARG A 202 20.54 3.27 -7.69
N GLU A 203 21.48 3.32 -6.76
CA GLU A 203 22.49 2.28 -6.61
C GLU A 203 21.88 1.06 -5.89
N VAL A 204 22.13 -0.13 -6.43
CA VAL A 204 21.68 -1.40 -5.86
C VAL A 204 22.75 -1.88 -4.90
N ALA A 205 22.38 -2.00 -3.62
CA ALA A 205 23.28 -2.57 -2.61
C ALA A 205 23.54 -4.05 -2.92
N ALA A 206 24.82 -4.43 -2.84
CA ALA A 206 25.26 -5.82 -3.01
C ALA A 206 24.83 -6.69 -1.82
#